data_83c701c8e9b230ac61237b53e8a60bdb
#
_entry.id   83c701c8e9b230ac61237b53e8a60bdb
#
_cell.length_a   1.000
_cell.length_b   1.000
_cell.length_c   1.000
_cell.angle_alpha   90.00
_cell.angle_beta   90.00
_cell.angle_gamma   90.00
#
_symmetry.space_group_name_H-M   'P 1'
#
loop_
_entity.id
_entity.type
_entity.pdbx_description
1 polymer ?
#
loop_
_entity_poly.entity_id
_entity_poly.type
_entity_poly.pdbx_seq_one_letter_code
_entity_poly.pdbx_strand_id
1 'polypeptide(L)'
;MGELVQFVITGLTVGMVYALIALGFVLVWKSSGVANLALGQIVLVSSWFTYGMLAQAGLPTWLGFLMVILFAMGMGWLIERGALRPLLTQPILSLITVTLGVAFFIQGAVSFIWPKSVASLPELFPQEPVHIGSAVVSQEYLWAAGISLVLFGVLSLFFKYHKMGIVMRAVADDKMAVQACGIQVTRLFSLSWMLACVLAAIGGILMSSIGGITYGLVETGLKSFSVVILGGLDSFLGAIIAGPIIGLAENLGGGYLTPLTWPGIKEVIPFIIIIIVMFIRPHGLFGERRIERI
;
A
#
# COMPACT_ATOMS: atom_id res chain seq x y z
N MET A 1 12.62 22.58 18.47
CA MET A 1 11.18 22.75 18.17
C MET A 1 10.92 22.54 16.66
N GLY A 2 11.69 23.18 15.74
CA GLY A 2 11.49 23.03 14.31
C GLY A 2 11.66 21.61 13.80
N GLU A 3 12.66 20.88 14.25
CA GLU A 3 12.91 19.47 13.87
C GLU A 3 11.76 18.54 14.28
N LEU A 4 11.20 18.72 15.48
CA LEU A 4 10.07 17.90 15.92
C LEU A 4 8.85 18.11 15.03
N VAL A 5 8.53 19.38 14.69
CA VAL A 5 7.42 19.70 13.77
C VAL A 5 7.66 19.09 12.39
N GLN A 6 8.90 19.15 11.90
CA GLN A 6 9.29 18.54 10.62
C GLN A 6 9.11 17.00 10.65
N PHE A 7 9.59 16.31 11.70
CA PHE A 7 9.39 14.86 11.84
C PHE A 7 7.92 14.48 11.95
N VAL A 8 7.09 15.29 12.61
CA VAL A 8 5.66 15.06 12.69
C VAL A 8 4.99 15.18 11.32
N ILE A 9 5.26 16.26 10.59
CA ILE A 9 4.64 16.48 9.27
C ILE A 9 5.09 15.39 8.28
N THR A 10 6.39 15.14 8.17
CA THR A 10 6.92 14.11 7.24
C THR A 10 6.47 12.71 7.64
N GLY A 11 6.42 12.40 8.95
CA GLY A 11 5.93 11.12 9.46
C GLY A 11 4.46 10.89 9.17
N LEU A 12 3.60 11.88 9.40
CA LEU A 12 2.19 11.81 9.05
C LEU A 12 1.99 11.58 7.54
N THR A 13 2.73 12.31 6.72
CA THR A 13 2.63 12.18 5.25
C THR A 13 3.03 10.80 4.76
N VAL A 14 4.21 10.32 5.19
CA VAL A 14 4.69 8.98 4.82
C VAL A 14 3.72 7.92 5.33
N GLY A 15 3.20 8.09 6.55
CA GLY A 15 2.18 7.22 7.12
C GLY A 15 0.87 7.19 6.32
N MET A 16 0.45 8.32 5.74
CA MET A 16 -0.71 8.36 4.83
C MET A 16 -0.45 7.56 3.55
N VAL A 17 0.76 7.61 2.99
CA VAL A 17 1.12 6.78 1.82
C VAL A 17 1.14 5.29 2.20
N TYR A 18 1.67 4.94 3.38
CA TYR A 18 1.58 3.56 3.88
C TYR A 18 0.12 3.11 4.03
N ALA A 19 -0.77 3.98 4.56
CA ALA A 19 -2.18 3.69 4.65
C ALA A 19 -2.82 3.46 3.27
N LEU A 20 -2.42 4.23 2.25
CA LEU A 20 -2.92 4.06 0.89
C LEU A 20 -2.58 2.67 0.33
N ILE A 21 -1.34 2.23 0.49
CA ILE A 21 -0.91 0.88 0.10
C ILE A 21 -1.60 -0.18 0.97
N ALA A 22 -1.75 0.09 2.27
CA ALA A 22 -2.44 -0.78 3.23
C ALA A 22 -3.90 -1.03 2.84
N LEU A 23 -4.60 -0.04 2.30
CA LEU A 23 -5.95 -0.23 1.75
C LEU A 23 -5.96 -1.25 0.62
N GLY A 24 -4.90 -1.35 -0.18
CA GLY A 24 -4.74 -2.42 -1.17
C GLY A 24 -4.72 -3.82 -0.52
N PHE A 25 -4.03 -4.00 0.60
CA PHE A 25 -4.06 -5.26 1.36
C PHE A 25 -5.47 -5.54 1.91
N VAL A 26 -6.12 -4.55 2.52
CA VAL A 26 -7.48 -4.70 3.07
C VAL A 26 -8.48 -5.11 1.98
N LEU A 27 -8.37 -4.52 0.78
CA LEU A 27 -9.21 -4.85 -0.37
C LEU A 27 -9.11 -6.32 -0.78
N VAL A 28 -7.87 -6.80 -0.93
CA VAL A 28 -7.60 -8.18 -1.31
C VAL A 28 -8.04 -9.13 -0.20
N TRP A 29 -7.70 -8.82 1.05
CA TRP A 29 -8.08 -9.63 2.20
C TRP A 29 -9.60 -9.77 2.33
N LYS A 30 -10.35 -8.67 2.31
CA LYS A 30 -11.82 -8.68 2.40
C LYS A 30 -12.49 -9.48 1.29
N SER A 31 -11.94 -9.44 0.08
CA SER A 31 -12.55 -10.14 -1.05
C SER A 31 -12.19 -11.63 -1.11
N SER A 32 -10.92 -11.98 -0.90
CA SER A 32 -10.40 -13.33 -1.14
C SER A 32 -9.97 -14.07 0.13
N GLY A 33 -9.77 -13.40 1.26
CA GLY A 33 -9.18 -13.96 2.48
C GLY A 33 -7.69 -14.26 2.35
N VAL A 34 -7.01 -13.73 1.33
CA VAL A 34 -5.60 -13.98 1.04
C VAL A 34 -4.79 -12.71 1.26
N ALA A 35 -3.66 -12.81 1.96
CA ALA A 35 -2.71 -11.72 2.06
C ALA A 35 -1.86 -11.67 0.77
N ASN A 36 -1.84 -10.52 0.09
CA ASN A 36 -1.01 -10.32 -1.09
C ASN A 36 0.41 -9.87 -0.71
N LEU A 37 1.32 -10.81 -0.51
CA LEU A 37 2.70 -10.48 -0.15
C LEU A 37 3.52 -9.87 -1.30
N ALA A 38 2.99 -9.84 -2.53
CA ALA A 38 3.65 -9.22 -3.68
C ALA A 38 3.41 -7.70 -3.76
N LEU A 39 2.62 -7.10 -2.84
CA LEU A 39 2.27 -5.68 -2.95
C LEU A 39 3.49 -4.75 -2.92
N GLY A 40 4.52 -5.06 -2.14
CA GLY A 40 5.77 -4.30 -2.11
C GLY A 40 6.50 -4.30 -3.45
N GLN A 41 6.53 -5.45 -4.14
CA GLN A 41 7.12 -5.55 -5.47
C GLN A 41 6.26 -4.84 -6.53
N ILE A 42 4.94 -4.77 -6.33
CA ILE A 42 4.05 -3.99 -7.20
C ILE A 42 4.33 -2.49 -7.02
N VAL A 43 4.57 -2.02 -5.79
CA VAL A 43 5.07 -0.66 -5.52
C VAL A 43 6.35 -0.39 -6.31
N LEU A 44 7.34 -1.29 -6.21
CA LEU A 44 8.63 -1.16 -6.88
C LEU A 44 8.48 -1.14 -8.42
N VAL A 45 7.81 -2.14 -9.01
CA VAL A 45 7.69 -2.23 -10.47
C VAL A 45 6.90 -1.08 -11.06
N SER A 46 5.87 -0.59 -10.35
CA SER A 46 5.10 0.56 -10.80
C SER A 46 5.93 1.85 -10.79
N SER A 47 6.82 2.02 -9.80
CA SER A 47 7.77 3.13 -9.75
C SER A 47 8.76 3.10 -10.92
N TRP A 48 9.35 1.94 -11.20
CA TRP A 48 10.23 1.76 -12.35
C TRP A 48 9.51 1.91 -13.68
N PHE A 49 8.27 1.43 -13.79
CA PHE A 49 7.46 1.64 -14.99
C PHE A 49 7.15 3.12 -15.19
N THR A 50 6.86 3.86 -14.13
CA THR A 50 6.69 5.31 -14.18
C THR A 50 7.95 6.01 -14.70
N TYR A 51 9.13 5.62 -14.19
CA TYR A 51 10.41 6.12 -14.70
C TYR A 51 10.59 5.80 -16.19
N GLY A 52 10.27 4.58 -16.60
CA GLY A 52 10.31 4.19 -18.01
C GLY A 52 9.43 5.07 -18.91
N MET A 53 8.21 5.37 -18.47
CA MET A 53 7.27 6.17 -19.25
C MET A 53 7.66 7.66 -19.28
N LEU A 54 8.05 8.24 -18.15
CA LEU A 54 8.31 9.67 -18.03
C LEU A 54 9.75 10.05 -18.43
N ALA A 55 10.75 9.32 -17.90
CA ALA A 55 12.15 9.68 -18.10
C ALA A 55 12.78 9.04 -19.34
N GLN A 56 12.41 7.80 -19.69
CA GLN A 56 12.99 7.11 -20.85
C GLN A 56 12.20 7.34 -22.13
N ALA A 57 10.86 7.24 -22.07
CA ALA A 57 9.99 7.44 -23.24
C ALA A 57 9.61 8.92 -23.45
N GLY A 58 9.87 9.80 -22.47
CA GLY A 58 9.59 11.24 -22.58
C GLY A 58 8.11 11.59 -22.71
N LEU A 59 7.22 10.74 -22.18
CA LEU A 59 5.78 10.96 -22.27
C LEU A 59 5.35 12.13 -21.36
N PRO A 60 4.32 12.89 -21.75
CA PRO A 60 3.75 13.91 -20.87
C PRO A 60 3.19 13.26 -19.60
N THR A 61 3.30 13.97 -18.46
CA THR A 61 3.00 13.44 -17.13
C THR A 61 1.62 12.80 -17.02
N TRP A 62 0.58 13.44 -17.58
CA TRP A 62 -0.79 12.90 -17.54
C TRP A 62 -0.92 11.55 -18.28
N LEU A 63 -0.23 11.39 -19.43
CA LEU A 63 -0.23 10.15 -20.20
C LEU A 63 0.58 9.06 -19.49
N GLY A 64 1.71 9.44 -18.89
CA GLY A 64 2.52 8.54 -18.06
C GLY A 64 1.71 7.96 -16.90
N PHE A 65 0.98 8.80 -16.16
CA PHE A 65 0.11 8.33 -15.08
C PHE A 65 -1.01 7.41 -15.57
N LEU A 66 -1.66 7.76 -16.69
CA LEU A 66 -2.69 6.89 -17.27
C LEU A 66 -2.13 5.50 -17.61
N MET A 67 -0.94 5.45 -18.24
CA MET A 67 -0.27 4.19 -18.60
C MET A 67 0.10 3.37 -17.34
N VAL A 68 0.57 4.02 -16.28
CA VAL A 68 0.88 3.33 -15.00
C VAL A 68 -0.38 2.75 -14.36
N ILE A 69 -1.49 3.48 -14.37
CA ILE A 69 -2.77 2.98 -13.84
C ILE A 69 -3.24 1.77 -14.66
N LEU A 70 -3.21 1.85 -15.99
CA LEU A 70 -3.57 0.74 -16.86
C LEU A 70 -2.65 -0.47 -16.66
N PHE A 71 -1.35 -0.25 -16.55
CA PHE A 71 -0.36 -1.29 -16.23
C PHE A 71 -0.66 -1.97 -14.89
N ALA A 72 -0.91 -1.18 -13.84
CA ALA A 72 -1.23 -1.71 -12.51
C ALA A 72 -2.55 -2.51 -12.51
N MET A 73 -3.58 -2.02 -13.20
CA MET A 73 -4.83 -2.77 -13.40
C MET A 73 -4.59 -4.09 -14.14
N GLY A 74 -3.82 -4.04 -15.24
CA GLY A 74 -3.44 -5.23 -16.01
C GLY A 74 -2.67 -6.25 -15.17
N MET A 75 -1.71 -5.79 -14.36
CA MET A 75 -0.98 -6.64 -13.43
C MET A 75 -1.91 -7.30 -12.40
N GLY A 76 -2.79 -6.51 -11.76
CA GLY A 76 -3.73 -7.06 -10.78
C GLY A 76 -4.65 -8.12 -11.39
N TRP A 77 -5.15 -7.86 -12.59
CA TRP A 77 -5.96 -8.84 -13.34
C TRP A 77 -5.15 -10.09 -13.72
N LEU A 78 -3.92 -9.91 -14.19
CA LEU A 78 -3.05 -11.02 -14.59
C LEU A 78 -2.68 -11.92 -13.41
N ILE A 79 -2.31 -11.33 -12.27
CA ILE A 79 -1.96 -12.06 -11.05
C ILE A 79 -3.17 -12.83 -10.53
N GLU A 80 -4.34 -12.18 -10.44
CA GLU A 80 -5.55 -12.86 -9.97
C GLU A 80 -5.93 -14.00 -10.91
N ARG A 81 -6.02 -13.75 -12.22
CA ARG A 81 -6.53 -14.72 -13.17
C ARG A 81 -5.52 -15.82 -13.50
N GLY A 82 -4.25 -15.48 -13.59
CA GLY A 82 -3.18 -16.40 -14.00
C GLY A 82 -2.61 -17.22 -12.86
N ALA A 83 -2.40 -16.60 -11.69
CA ALA A 83 -1.73 -17.25 -10.59
C ALA A 83 -2.70 -17.72 -9.49
N LEU A 84 -3.68 -16.90 -9.10
CA LEU A 84 -4.51 -17.19 -7.92
C LEU A 84 -5.80 -17.90 -8.23
N ARG A 85 -6.50 -17.53 -9.30
CA ARG A 85 -7.80 -18.13 -9.65
C ARG A 85 -7.76 -19.65 -9.77
N PRO A 86 -6.74 -20.29 -10.38
CA PRO A 86 -6.64 -21.73 -10.45
C PRO A 86 -6.50 -22.42 -9.08
N LEU A 87 -6.05 -21.66 -8.08
CA LEU A 87 -5.72 -22.16 -6.74
C LEU A 87 -6.76 -21.77 -5.67
N LEU A 88 -7.87 -21.13 -6.03
CA LEU A 88 -8.89 -20.67 -5.07
C LEU A 88 -9.54 -21.81 -4.25
N THR A 89 -9.43 -23.05 -4.73
CA THR A 89 -9.92 -24.26 -4.02
C THR A 89 -8.85 -24.91 -3.14
N GLN A 90 -7.61 -24.42 -3.20
CA GLN A 90 -6.49 -24.95 -2.45
C GLN A 90 -6.39 -24.30 -1.05
N PRO A 91 -5.65 -24.90 -0.11
CA PRO A 91 -5.42 -24.32 1.21
C PRO A 91 -4.83 -22.89 1.12
N ILE A 92 -5.17 -22.04 2.10
CA ILE A 92 -4.72 -20.64 2.18
C ILE A 92 -3.19 -20.52 2.08
N LEU A 93 -2.46 -21.48 2.65
CA LEU A 93 -0.98 -21.50 2.60
C LEU A 93 -0.46 -21.54 1.16
N SER A 94 -1.11 -22.34 0.27
CA SER A 94 -0.73 -22.41 -1.16
C SER A 94 -0.92 -21.06 -1.85
N LEU A 95 -2.01 -20.35 -1.54
CA LEU A 95 -2.28 -19.00 -2.08
C LEU A 95 -1.23 -17.98 -1.62
N ILE A 96 -0.85 -18.01 -0.35
CA ILE A 96 0.20 -17.15 0.19
C ILE A 96 1.54 -17.46 -0.49
N THR A 97 1.89 -18.73 -0.64
CA THR A 97 3.14 -19.15 -1.32
C THR A 97 3.19 -18.67 -2.76
N VAL A 98 2.07 -18.71 -3.49
CA VAL A 98 2.00 -18.19 -4.86
C VAL A 98 2.21 -16.67 -4.90
N THR A 99 1.66 -15.92 -3.95
CA THR A 99 1.93 -14.46 -3.92
C THR A 99 3.40 -14.15 -3.65
N LEU A 100 4.11 -14.97 -2.85
CA LEU A 100 5.56 -14.88 -2.69
C LEU A 100 6.31 -15.22 -3.98
N GLY A 101 5.89 -16.27 -4.70
CA GLY A 101 6.44 -16.61 -6.01
C GLY A 101 6.30 -15.47 -7.02
N VAL A 102 5.11 -14.85 -7.07
CA VAL A 102 4.86 -13.64 -7.88
C VAL A 102 5.75 -12.48 -7.45
N ALA A 103 5.96 -12.29 -6.15
CA ALA A 103 6.84 -11.26 -5.63
C ALA A 103 8.28 -11.41 -6.14
N PHE A 104 8.86 -12.60 -6.02
CA PHE A 104 10.21 -12.88 -6.53
C PHE A 104 10.30 -12.77 -8.05
N PHE A 105 9.26 -13.21 -8.77
CA PHE A 105 9.19 -13.06 -10.23
C PHE A 105 9.22 -11.58 -10.64
N ILE A 106 8.41 -10.74 -10.02
CA ILE A 106 8.37 -9.30 -10.30
C ILE A 106 9.73 -8.66 -9.97
N GLN A 107 10.32 -9.01 -8.83
CA GLN A 107 11.63 -8.47 -8.44
C GLN A 107 12.73 -8.86 -9.43
N GLY A 108 12.75 -10.12 -9.87
CA GLY A 108 13.67 -10.58 -10.92
C GLY A 108 13.45 -9.88 -12.26
N ALA A 109 12.19 -9.69 -12.65
CA ALA A 109 11.84 -8.97 -13.88
C ALA A 109 12.28 -7.50 -13.82
N VAL A 110 12.09 -6.82 -12.68
CA VAL A 110 12.56 -5.44 -12.49
C VAL A 110 14.08 -5.36 -12.62
N SER A 111 14.81 -6.27 -11.97
CA SER A 111 16.28 -6.31 -12.03
C SER A 111 16.80 -6.58 -13.42
N PHE A 112 16.07 -7.36 -14.23
CA PHE A 112 16.43 -7.67 -15.61
C PHE A 112 16.15 -6.50 -16.56
N ILE A 113 14.99 -5.84 -16.43
CA ILE A 113 14.57 -4.74 -17.33
C ILE A 113 15.30 -3.44 -16.98
N TRP A 114 15.45 -3.15 -15.69
CA TRP A 114 16.15 -1.96 -15.18
C TRP A 114 17.34 -2.38 -14.30
N PRO A 115 18.51 -2.63 -14.89
CA PRO A 115 19.70 -3.08 -14.13
C PRO A 115 20.32 -1.98 -13.25
N LYS A 116 19.66 -0.84 -13.14
CA LYS A 116 20.06 0.26 -12.25
C LYS A 116 19.51 0.02 -10.84
N SER A 117 20.33 0.29 -9.82
CA SER A 117 19.91 0.17 -8.41
C SER A 117 19.17 1.39 -7.89
N VAL A 118 19.38 2.57 -8.49
CA VAL A 118 18.81 3.85 -8.09
C VAL A 118 18.43 4.67 -9.32
N ALA A 119 17.26 5.30 -9.28
CA ALA A 119 16.83 6.29 -10.25
C ALA A 119 15.96 7.36 -9.56
N SER A 120 15.82 8.53 -10.19
CA SER A 120 14.93 9.58 -9.74
C SER A 120 13.86 9.83 -10.79
N LEU A 121 12.63 10.04 -10.35
CA LEU A 121 11.56 10.47 -11.23
C LEU A 121 11.84 11.91 -11.71
N PRO A 122 11.38 12.29 -12.91
CA PRO A 122 11.29 13.70 -13.27
C PRO A 122 10.47 14.46 -12.24
N GLU A 123 10.67 15.75 -12.14
CA GLU A 123 9.92 16.59 -11.19
C GLU A 123 8.41 16.51 -11.47
N LEU A 124 7.71 15.71 -10.62
CA LEU A 124 6.27 15.56 -10.68
C LEU A 124 5.54 16.66 -9.92
N PHE A 125 6.17 17.11 -8.85
CA PHE A 125 5.67 18.13 -7.94
C PHE A 125 6.73 19.22 -7.75
N PRO A 126 6.33 20.47 -7.50
CA PRO A 126 7.28 21.51 -7.14
C PRO A 126 8.12 21.11 -5.93
N GLN A 127 9.43 21.27 -6.03
CA GLN A 127 10.37 20.90 -4.96
C GLN A 127 10.68 22.06 -4.01
N GLU A 128 10.09 23.22 -4.24
CA GLU A 128 10.32 24.40 -3.40
C GLU A 128 9.91 24.12 -1.95
N PRO A 129 10.77 24.43 -0.98
CA PRO A 129 10.46 24.20 0.41
C PRO A 129 9.36 25.14 0.90
N VAL A 130 8.38 24.60 1.61
CA VAL A 130 7.34 25.37 2.29
C VAL A 130 7.74 25.54 3.76
N HIS A 131 7.74 26.78 4.21
CA HIS A 131 7.98 27.12 5.60
C HIS A 131 6.67 27.04 6.39
N ILE A 132 6.54 26.06 7.29
CA ILE A 132 5.40 25.92 8.21
C ILE A 132 5.91 26.26 9.61
N GLY A 133 5.79 27.53 10.00
CA GLY A 133 6.36 28.04 11.25
C GLY A 133 7.89 27.94 11.24
N SER A 134 8.45 27.10 12.12
CA SER A 134 9.89 26.84 12.22
C SER A 134 10.36 25.60 11.43
N ALA A 135 9.44 24.87 10.81
CA ALA A 135 9.75 23.67 10.03
C ALA A 135 9.84 23.99 8.53
N VAL A 136 10.76 23.32 7.85
CA VAL A 136 10.95 23.40 6.38
C VAL A 136 10.59 22.05 5.80
N VAL A 137 9.55 22.00 4.98
CA VAL A 137 9.04 20.74 4.40
C VAL A 137 8.99 20.88 2.88
N SER A 138 9.50 19.89 2.15
CA SER A 138 9.36 19.83 0.69
C SER A 138 7.88 19.72 0.29
N GLN A 139 7.48 20.40 -0.77
CA GLN A 139 6.10 20.36 -1.28
C GLN A 139 5.65 18.95 -1.65
N GLU A 140 6.57 18.07 -2.04
CA GLU A 140 6.26 16.68 -2.39
C GLU A 140 5.53 15.95 -1.27
N TYR A 141 5.91 16.18 0.01
CA TYR A 141 5.21 15.63 1.16
C TYR A 141 3.76 16.12 1.24
N LEU A 142 3.52 17.41 1.01
CA LEU A 142 2.17 17.99 1.07
C LEU A 142 1.28 17.45 -0.05
N TRP A 143 1.83 17.33 -1.27
CA TRP A 143 1.12 16.73 -2.38
C TRP A 143 0.79 15.26 -2.12
N ALA A 144 1.75 14.49 -1.58
CA ALA A 144 1.53 13.10 -1.22
C ALA A 144 0.43 12.93 -0.16
N ALA A 145 0.40 13.79 0.87
CA ALA A 145 -0.66 13.81 1.87
C ALA A 145 -2.02 14.17 1.24
N GLY A 146 -2.06 15.22 0.41
CA GLY A 146 -3.28 15.67 -0.27
C GLY A 146 -3.88 14.60 -1.17
N ILE A 147 -3.06 13.97 -2.02
CA ILE A 147 -3.49 12.87 -2.90
C ILE A 147 -4.00 11.68 -2.08
N SER A 148 -3.29 11.31 -1.01
CA SER A 148 -3.71 10.21 -0.13
C SER A 148 -5.07 10.49 0.51
N LEU A 149 -5.30 11.71 1.04
CA LEU A 149 -6.58 12.12 1.62
C LEU A 149 -7.72 12.09 0.60
N VAL A 150 -7.49 12.59 -0.61
CA VAL A 150 -8.49 12.54 -1.70
C VAL A 150 -8.85 11.09 -2.01
N LEU A 151 -7.85 10.21 -2.14
CA LEU A 151 -8.08 8.79 -2.42
C LEU A 151 -8.80 8.07 -1.28
N PHE A 152 -8.50 8.41 -0.01
CA PHE A 152 -9.26 7.90 1.14
C PHE A 152 -10.73 8.30 1.05
N GLY A 153 -11.01 9.57 0.70
CA GLY A 153 -12.37 10.07 0.47
C GLY A 153 -13.07 9.32 -0.66
N VAL A 154 -12.42 9.21 -1.82
CA VAL A 154 -12.96 8.51 -3.00
C VAL A 154 -13.27 7.05 -2.69
N LEU A 155 -12.34 6.34 -2.05
CA LEU A 155 -12.54 4.94 -1.67
C LEU A 155 -13.66 4.79 -0.63
N SER A 156 -13.71 5.66 0.37
CA SER A 156 -14.77 5.65 1.39
C SER A 156 -16.15 5.85 0.75
N LEU A 157 -16.27 6.80 -0.18
CA LEU A 157 -17.49 7.04 -0.94
C LEU A 157 -17.84 5.85 -1.86
N PHE A 158 -16.84 5.28 -2.55
CA PHE A 158 -17.02 4.09 -3.37
C PHE A 158 -17.59 2.92 -2.56
N PHE A 159 -16.99 2.61 -1.41
CA PHE A 159 -17.47 1.53 -0.55
C PHE A 159 -18.82 1.84 0.08
N LYS A 160 -19.17 3.11 0.35
CA LYS A 160 -20.41 3.48 0.99
C LYS A 160 -21.60 3.50 0.01
N TYR A 161 -21.40 4.00 -1.20
CA TYR A 161 -22.50 4.32 -2.11
C TYR A 161 -22.51 3.53 -3.43
N HIS A 162 -21.34 3.07 -3.91
CA HIS A 162 -21.28 2.39 -5.18
C HIS A 162 -21.70 0.91 -5.03
N LYS A 163 -22.52 0.40 -5.98
CA LYS A 163 -23.06 -0.98 -5.95
C LYS A 163 -21.97 -2.03 -5.78
N MET A 164 -20.85 -1.92 -6.50
CA MET A 164 -19.74 -2.86 -6.40
C MET A 164 -19.07 -2.82 -5.02
N GLY A 165 -18.91 -1.63 -4.42
CA GLY A 165 -18.37 -1.48 -3.07
C GLY A 165 -19.28 -2.11 -2.01
N ILE A 166 -20.60 -1.98 -2.16
CA ILE A 166 -21.60 -2.63 -1.26
C ILE A 166 -21.49 -4.15 -1.37
N VAL A 167 -21.42 -4.68 -2.60
CA VAL A 167 -21.31 -6.13 -2.83
C VAL A 167 -19.97 -6.66 -2.31
N MET A 168 -18.87 -5.92 -2.46
CA MET A 168 -17.57 -6.31 -1.89
C MET A 168 -17.62 -6.43 -0.36
N ARG A 169 -18.35 -5.56 0.33
CA ARG A 169 -18.58 -5.69 1.77
C ARG A 169 -19.41 -6.94 2.11
N ALA A 170 -20.51 -7.16 1.37
CA ALA A 170 -21.35 -8.33 1.56
C ALA A 170 -20.59 -9.66 1.35
N VAL A 171 -19.64 -9.72 0.39
CA VAL A 171 -18.77 -10.89 0.18
C VAL A 171 -17.83 -11.13 1.37
N ALA A 172 -17.38 -10.05 2.02
CA ALA A 172 -16.53 -10.15 3.21
C ALA A 172 -17.31 -10.73 4.40
N ASP A 173 -18.61 -10.43 4.50
CA ASP A 173 -19.47 -10.91 5.57
C ASP A 173 -19.91 -12.38 5.32
N ASP A 174 -20.48 -12.66 4.15
CA ASP A 174 -20.91 -14.02 3.76
C ASP A 174 -20.81 -14.25 2.24
N LYS A 175 -19.73 -14.91 1.84
CA LYS A 175 -19.45 -15.26 0.45
C LYS A 175 -20.52 -16.22 -0.13
N MET A 176 -21.03 -17.15 0.67
CA MET A 176 -22.00 -18.14 0.19
C MET A 176 -23.37 -17.51 -0.05
N ALA A 177 -23.83 -16.63 0.84
CA ALA A 177 -25.06 -15.88 0.67
C ALA A 177 -25.04 -15.00 -0.60
N VAL A 178 -23.91 -14.34 -0.88
CA VAL A 178 -23.76 -13.52 -2.09
C VAL A 178 -23.78 -14.38 -3.36
N GLN A 179 -23.16 -15.56 -3.34
CA GLN A 179 -23.23 -16.51 -4.46
C GLN A 179 -24.66 -17.04 -4.68
N ALA A 180 -25.40 -17.30 -3.61
CA ALA A 180 -26.79 -17.73 -3.69
C ALA A 180 -27.70 -16.66 -4.33
N CYS A 181 -27.35 -15.38 -4.19
CA CYS A 181 -28.01 -14.27 -4.91
C CYS A 181 -27.61 -14.17 -6.39
N GLY A 182 -26.85 -15.12 -6.94
CA GLY A 182 -26.44 -15.14 -8.35
C GLY A 182 -25.30 -14.19 -8.71
N ILE A 183 -24.61 -13.58 -7.72
CA ILE A 183 -23.52 -12.64 -7.95
C ILE A 183 -22.20 -13.41 -8.18
N GLN A 184 -21.50 -13.08 -9.26
CA GLN A 184 -20.23 -13.72 -9.62
C GLN A 184 -19.08 -13.17 -8.76
N VAL A 185 -18.77 -13.82 -7.65
CA VAL A 185 -17.73 -13.43 -6.69
C VAL A 185 -16.34 -13.36 -7.34
N THR A 186 -16.07 -14.17 -8.36
CA THR A 186 -14.79 -14.14 -9.11
C THR A 186 -14.52 -12.82 -9.79
N ARG A 187 -15.55 -12.11 -10.29
CA ARG A 187 -15.37 -10.76 -10.87
C ARG A 187 -14.99 -9.73 -9.81
N LEU A 188 -15.52 -9.89 -8.61
CA LEU A 188 -15.19 -9.02 -7.48
C LEU A 188 -13.75 -9.23 -7.02
N PHE A 189 -13.25 -10.48 -7.05
CA PHE A 189 -11.85 -10.77 -6.77
C PHE A 189 -10.94 -10.06 -7.75
N SER A 190 -11.19 -10.18 -9.08
CA SER A 190 -10.40 -9.48 -10.08
C SER A 190 -10.41 -7.96 -9.84
N LEU A 191 -11.58 -7.39 -9.55
CA LEU A 191 -11.68 -5.94 -9.30
C LEU A 191 -10.90 -5.52 -8.06
N SER A 192 -10.96 -6.30 -6.96
CA SER A 192 -10.20 -6.02 -5.74
C SER A 192 -8.69 -6.05 -5.99
N TRP A 193 -8.21 -7.03 -6.75
CA TRP A 193 -6.79 -7.13 -7.12
C TRP A 193 -6.34 -6.00 -8.02
N MET A 194 -7.16 -5.63 -9.01
CA MET A 194 -6.89 -4.47 -9.88
C MET A 194 -6.79 -3.17 -9.08
N LEU A 195 -7.76 -2.91 -8.19
CA LEU A 195 -7.76 -1.72 -7.34
C LEU A 195 -6.59 -1.71 -6.36
N ALA A 196 -6.26 -2.85 -5.76
CA ALA A 196 -5.12 -2.97 -4.85
C ALA A 196 -3.79 -2.65 -5.55
N CYS A 197 -3.60 -3.14 -6.78
CA CYS A 197 -2.42 -2.83 -7.58
C CYS A 197 -2.37 -1.35 -7.98
N VAL A 198 -3.51 -0.72 -8.28
CA VAL A 198 -3.57 0.73 -8.56
C VAL A 198 -3.17 1.55 -7.34
N LEU A 199 -3.67 1.19 -6.14
CA LEU A 199 -3.30 1.88 -4.90
C LEU A 199 -1.82 1.71 -4.58
N ALA A 200 -1.27 0.51 -4.77
CA ALA A 200 0.15 0.24 -4.62
C ALA A 200 0.99 1.04 -5.63
N ALA A 201 0.54 1.16 -6.88
CA ALA A 201 1.22 1.94 -7.90
C ALA A 201 1.24 3.44 -7.57
N ILE A 202 0.10 4.00 -7.15
CA ILE A 202 0.04 5.41 -6.73
C ILE A 202 0.93 5.63 -5.50
N GLY A 203 0.86 4.74 -4.49
CA GLY A 203 1.75 4.79 -3.33
C GLY A 203 3.23 4.72 -3.72
N GLY A 204 3.58 3.88 -4.70
CA GLY A 204 4.92 3.77 -5.27
C GLY A 204 5.41 5.07 -5.92
N ILE A 205 4.56 5.71 -6.72
CA ILE A 205 4.87 7.00 -7.35
C ILE A 205 5.12 8.07 -6.28
N LEU A 206 4.25 8.16 -5.27
CA LEU A 206 4.38 9.14 -4.19
C LEU A 206 5.64 8.90 -3.35
N MET A 207 5.96 7.65 -3.00
CA MET A 207 7.20 7.34 -2.28
C MET A 207 8.44 7.59 -3.13
N SER A 208 8.37 7.32 -4.43
CA SER A 208 9.49 7.54 -5.35
C SER A 208 9.75 9.02 -5.62
N SER A 209 8.73 9.88 -5.58
CA SER A 209 8.94 11.32 -5.69
C SER A 209 9.63 11.88 -4.45
N ILE A 210 9.34 11.34 -3.26
CA ILE A 210 9.94 11.78 -2.00
C ILE A 210 11.39 11.26 -1.82
N GLY A 211 11.63 9.99 -2.11
CA GLY A 211 12.90 9.32 -1.76
C GLY A 211 13.67 8.73 -2.94
N GLY A 212 13.19 8.94 -4.17
CA GLY A 212 13.74 8.27 -5.35
C GLY A 212 13.33 6.80 -5.45
N ILE A 213 13.74 6.17 -6.57
CA ILE A 213 13.45 4.76 -6.84
C ILE A 213 14.65 3.94 -6.40
N THR A 214 14.45 3.09 -5.41
CA THR A 214 15.43 2.12 -4.91
C THR A 214 14.75 0.79 -4.63
N TYR A 215 15.52 -0.29 -4.49
CA TYR A 215 14.95 -1.58 -4.05
C TYR A 215 14.33 -1.51 -2.65
N GLY A 216 14.69 -0.53 -1.82
CA GLY A 216 14.05 -0.25 -0.53
C GLY A 216 12.56 0.06 -0.61
N LEU A 217 12.02 0.42 -1.81
CA LEU A 217 10.58 0.59 -2.00
C LEU A 217 9.77 -0.69 -1.71
N VAL A 218 10.38 -1.88 -1.82
CA VAL A 218 9.74 -3.14 -1.41
C VAL A 218 9.40 -3.14 0.08
N GLU A 219 10.26 -2.55 0.91
CA GLU A 219 10.04 -2.43 2.35
C GLU A 219 8.83 -1.57 2.68
N THR A 220 8.50 -0.60 1.83
CA THR A 220 7.27 0.20 1.96
C THR A 220 6.02 -0.69 1.97
N GLY A 221 6.00 -1.75 1.16
CA GLY A 221 4.93 -2.75 1.18
C GLY A 221 4.87 -3.51 2.51
N LEU A 222 6.01 -3.93 3.07
CA LEU A 222 6.07 -4.61 4.36
C LEU A 222 5.65 -3.69 5.51
N LYS A 223 6.07 -2.41 5.49
CA LYS A 223 5.62 -1.40 6.46
C LYS A 223 4.12 -1.13 6.34
N SER A 224 3.58 -1.12 5.12
CA SER A 224 2.14 -1.00 4.89
C SER A 224 1.37 -2.23 5.38
N PHE A 225 1.96 -3.42 5.35
CA PHE A 225 1.37 -4.61 5.98
C PHE A 225 1.32 -4.46 7.51
N SER A 226 2.33 -3.78 8.12
CA SER A 226 2.30 -3.41 9.53
C SER A 226 1.11 -2.51 9.86
N VAL A 227 0.80 -1.56 8.97
CA VAL A 227 -0.37 -0.68 9.10
C VAL A 227 -1.69 -1.48 9.09
N VAL A 228 -1.79 -2.47 8.21
CA VAL A 228 -2.99 -3.34 8.13
C VAL A 228 -3.18 -4.15 9.41
N ILE A 229 -2.10 -4.72 9.94
CA ILE A 229 -2.16 -5.50 11.19
C ILE A 229 -2.55 -4.60 12.36
N LEU A 230 -1.92 -3.42 12.48
CA LEU A 230 -2.27 -2.46 13.51
C LEU A 230 -3.71 -1.98 13.39
N GLY A 231 -4.17 -1.65 12.19
CA GLY A 231 -5.51 -1.16 11.92
C GLY A 231 -6.60 -2.22 12.08
N GLY A 232 -6.26 -3.47 11.79
CA GLY A 232 -7.15 -4.63 11.63
C GLY A 232 -7.31 -4.99 10.16
N LEU A 233 -7.08 -6.27 9.82
CA LEU A 233 -7.10 -6.80 8.44
C LEU A 233 -8.40 -6.52 7.68
N ASP A 234 -9.50 -6.40 8.40
CA ASP A 234 -10.85 -6.20 7.85
C ASP A 234 -11.31 -4.73 7.88
N SER A 235 -10.50 -3.81 8.41
CA SER A 235 -10.94 -2.44 8.66
C SER A 235 -10.29 -1.39 7.75
N PHE A 236 -11.08 -0.79 6.85
CA PHE A 236 -10.64 0.37 6.05
C PHE A 236 -10.27 1.58 6.92
N LEU A 237 -11.15 1.92 7.87
CA LEU A 237 -10.91 3.03 8.79
C LEU A 237 -9.69 2.75 9.68
N GLY A 238 -9.52 1.49 10.09
CA GLY A 238 -8.36 1.05 10.83
C GLY A 238 -7.06 1.31 10.07
N ALA A 239 -6.98 0.96 8.80
CA ALA A 239 -5.80 1.19 7.96
C ALA A 239 -5.51 2.70 7.79
N ILE A 240 -6.55 3.52 7.56
CA ILE A 240 -6.41 4.98 7.40
C ILE A 240 -5.84 5.63 8.67
N ILE A 241 -6.24 5.18 9.85
CA ILE A 241 -5.78 5.73 11.14
C ILE A 241 -4.42 5.15 11.53
N ALA A 242 -4.20 3.85 11.31
CA ALA A 242 -2.97 3.16 11.67
C ALA A 242 -1.75 3.65 10.85
N GLY A 243 -1.95 4.03 9.59
CA GLY A 243 -0.86 4.53 8.74
C GLY A 243 -0.14 5.75 9.33
N PRO A 244 -0.84 6.86 9.60
CA PRO A 244 -0.26 8.01 10.29
C PRO A 244 0.41 7.68 11.62
N ILE A 245 -0.13 6.74 12.40
CA ILE A 245 0.47 6.30 13.67
C ILE A 245 1.82 5.61 13.41
N ILE A 246 1.87 4.66 12.48
CA ILE A 246 3.11 3.96 12.12
C ILE A 246 4.15 4.93 11.52
N GLY A 247 3.74 5.79 10.58
CA GLY A 247 4.64 6.74 9.95
C GLY A 247 5.18 7.78 10.94
N LEU A 248 4.34 8.24 11.87
CA LEU A 248 4.76 9.15 12.94
C LEU A 248 5.78 8.47 13.87
N ALA A 249 5.48 7.25 14.32
CA ALA A 249 6.36 6.49 15.21
C ALA A 249 7.70 6.17 14.51
N GLU A 250 7.68 5.78 13.24
CA GLU A 250 8.88 5.52 12.43
C GLU A 250 9.75 6.79 12.29
N ASN A 251 9.16 7.93 11.97
CA ASN A 251 9.93 9.16 11.77
C ASN A 251 10.45 9.76 13.07
N LEU A 252 9.63 9.80 14.13
CA LEU A 252 10.07 10.26 15.44
C LEU A 252 11.14 9.32 16.01
N GLY A 253 10.89 8.01 15.96
CA GLY A 253 11.86 7.03 16.41
C GLY A 253 13.15 7.07 15.57
N GLY A 254 13.05 7.17 14.25
CA GLY A 254 14.21 7.35 13.38
C GLY A 254 15.00 8.62 13.71
N GLY A 255 14.32 9.75 13.92
CA GLY A 255 14.99 11.02 14.24
C GLY A 255 15.71 11.03 15.59
N TYR A 256 15.06 10.50 16.63
CA TYR A 256 15.60 10.56 17.99
C TYR A 256 16.42 9.34 18.44
N LEU A 257 16.08 8.12 17.95
CA LEU A 257 16.77 6.91 18.36
C LEU A 257 17.99 6.57 17.49
N THR A 258 17.98 6.95 16.21
CA THR A 258 19.13 6.67 15.32
C THR A 258 20.47 7.19 15.85
N PRO A 259 20.56 8.43 16.37
CA PRO A 259 21.82 8.95 16.95
C PRO A 259 22.26 8.20 18.20
N LEU A 260 21.32 7.55 18.93
CA LEU A 260 21.57 6.86 20.19
C LEU A 260 21.84 5.36 20.00
N THR A 261 21.44 4.77 18.85
CA THR A 261 21.51 3.32 18.62
C THR A 261 22.25 3.01 17.33
N TRP A 262 21.54 2.62 16.27
CA TRP A 262 22.11 2.31 14.96
C TRP A 262 21.20 2.84 13.83
N PRO A 263 21.72 3.07 12.62
CA PRO A 263 20.95 3.65 11.49
C PRO A 263 19.72 2.84 11.08
N GLY A 264 19.71 1.52 11.31
CA GLY A 264 18.58 0.64 10.93
C GLY A 264 17.41 0.63 11.92
N ILE A 265 17.48 1.34 13.04
CA ILE A 265 16.39 1.33 14.05
C ILE A 265 15.07 1.81 13.46
N LYS A 266 15.12 2.79 12.55
CA LYS A 266 13.95 3.32 11.85
C LYS A 266 13.15 2.23 11.15
N GLU A 267 13.83 1.29 10.49
CA GLU A 267 13.20 0.20 9.74
C GLU A 267 12.53 -0.84 10.66
N VAL A 268 12.99 -0.95 11.90
CA VAL A 268 12.52 -1.97 12.87
C VAL A 268 11.29 -1.48 13.64
N ILE A 269 11.13 -0.17 13.85
CA ILE A 269 10.05 0.42 14.65
C ILE A 269 8.64 -0.05 14.26
N PRO A 270 8.23 -0.07 12.97
CA PRO A 270 6.91 -0.56 12.57
C PRO A 270 6.65 -1.99 13.04
N PHE A 271 7.67 -2.85 12.99
CA PHE A 271 7.56 -4.26 13.38
C PHE A 271 7.50 -4.44 14.90
N ILE A 272 8.22 -3.63 15.66
CA ILE A 272 8.12 -3.62 17.13
C ILE A 272 6.69 -3.25 17.55
N ILE A 273 6.10 -2.23 16.90
CA ILE A 273 4.73 -1.79 17.19
C ILE A 273 3.74 -2.93 16.91
N ILE A 274 3.89 -3.67 15.79
CA ILE A 274 3.04 -4.82 15.53
C ILE A 274 3.13 -5.85 16.66
N ILE A 275 4.33 -6.22 17.06
CA ILE A 275 4.53 -7.22 18.11
C ILE A 275 3.80 -6.80 19.38
N ILE A 276 3.99 -5.55 19.81
CA ILE A 276 3.33 -5.01 21.01
C ILE A 276 1.81 -5.05 20.85
N VAL A 277 1.30 -4.58 19.71
CA VAL A 277 -0.15 -4.52 19.47
C VAL A 277 -0.76 -5.91 19.40
N MET A 278 -0.11 -6.87 18.73
CA MET A 278 -0.60 -8.25 18.67
C MET A 278 -0.66 -8.94 20.05
N PHE A 279 0.24 -8.60 20.98
CA PHE A 279 0.15 -9.06 22.38
C PHE A 279 -1.03 -8.48 23.13
N ILE A 280 -1.37 -7.19 22.87
CA ILE A 280 -2.42 -6.47 23.63
C ILE A 280 -3.79 -6.66 22.96
N ARG A 281 -3.85 -6.57 21.61
CA ARG A 281 -5.06 -6.65 20.78
C ARG A 281 -4.79 -7.45 19.51
N PRO A 282 -4.93 -8.78 19.53
CA PRO A 282 -4.61 -9.64 18.38
C PRO A 282 -5.46 -9.38 17.13
N HIS A 283 -6.56 -8.65 17.25
CA HIS A 283 -7.44 -8.27 16.12
C HIS A 283 -7.12 -6.88 15.56
N GLY A 284 -6.07 -6.23 16.06
CA GLY A 284 -5.76 -4.83 15.73
C GLY A 284 -6.69 -3.83 16.45
N LEU A 285 -6.58 -2.54 16.09
CA LEU A 285 -7.34 -1.47 16.76
C LEU A 285 -8.84 -1.49 16.42
N PHE A 286 -9.20 -1.85 15.17
CA PHE A 286 -10.55 -1.79 14.61
C PHE A 286 -10.98 -3.10 13.93
N GLY A 287 -10.26 -4.20 14.14
CA GLY A 287 -10.59 -5.50 13.57
C GLY A 287 -11.81 -6.14 14.26
N GLU A 288 -12.61 -6.90 13.50
CA GLU A 288 -13.76 -7.63 14.02
C GLU A 288 -13.33 -8.87 14.78
N ARG A 289 -13.94 -9.10 15.94
CA ARG A 289 -13.77 -10.35 16.68
C ARG A 289 -14.57 -11.44 15.99
N ARG A 290 -13.91 -12.31 15.24
CA ARG A 290 -14.57 -13.55 14.76
C ARG A 290 -14.76 -14.49 15.93
N ILE A 291 -16.00 -14.68 16.33
CA ILE A 291 -16.38 -15.72 17.29
C ILE A 291 -16.49 -17.01 16.48
N GLU A 292 -15.46 -17.86 16.54
CA GLU A 292 -15.60 -19.24 16.04
C GLU A 292 -16.60 -19.94 16.96
N ARG A 293 -17.80 -20.19 16.43
CA ARG A 293 -18.72 -21.13 17.07
C ARG A 293 -18.15 -22.53 16.85
N ILE A 294 -17.63 -23.10 17.94
CA ILE A 294 -17.26 -24.52 18.05
C ILE A 294 -18.53 -25.37 17.90
#